data_65dd0a7bec55a8de2b2eac7bd98471be
#
_entry.id   65dd0a7bec55a8de2b2eac7bd98471be
#
_cell.length_a   1.000
_cell.length_b   1.000
_cell.length_c   1.000
_cell.angle_alpha   90.00
_cell.angle_beta   90.00
_cell.angle_gamma   90.00
#
_symmetry.space_group_name_H-M   'P 1'
#
loop_
_entity.id
_entity.type
_entity.pdbx_description
1 polymer ?
#
loop_
_entity_poly.entity_id
_entity_poly.type
_entity_poly.pdbx_seq_one_letter_code
_entity_poly.pdbx_strand_id
1 'polypeptide(L)'
;MAKTIDDKLITRESNPSATIRNNLIPLKIGIFIWRVLRKRIATKEELDRRGIDLDTLLCPICNDVVESVDHAIYSCKSAKEIWSGILKWWNLPLPLSSTLEEMIKCSCIATKNSRKKKVWQAIVWVTCYLIWKSRNLKVFKKDGWATSKIISEIQVKSFEWIKNRSRNSSMSWHHWLTSPTSSCALGASFDPG
;
A
#
# COMPACT_ATOMS: atom_id res chain seq x y z
N MET A 1 -14.74 -36.97 37.88
CA MET A 1 -14.55 -35.52 37.90
C MET A 1 -14.22 -35.04 36.47
N ALA A 2 -15.22 -34.52 35.78
CA ALA A 2 -15.12 -34.08 34.40
C ALA A 2 -14.53 -32.65 34.36
N LYS A 3 -13.46 -32.44 33.57
CA LYS A 3 -12.95 -31.13 33.26
C LYS A 3 -13.83 -30.51 32.18
N THR A 4 -14.58 -29.49 32.57
CA THR A 4 -15.29 -28.59 31.64
C THR A 4 -14.26 -27.78 30.89
N ILE A 5 -14.09 -28.02 29.60
CA ILE A 5 -13.28 -27.21 28.71
C ILE A 5 -14.17 -26.05 28.30
N ASP A 6 -13.73 -24.86 28.63
CA ASP A 6 -14.39 -23.59 28.33
C ASP A 6 -14.40 -23.34 26.81
N ASP A 7 -15.52 -23.64 26.19
CA ASP A 7 -15.76 -23.55 24.73
C ASP A 7 -16.31 -22.16 24.35
N LYS A 8 -15.71 -21.10 24.91
CA LYS A 8 -16.07 -19.72 24.64
C LYS A 8 -14.86 -18.86 24.42
N LEU A 9 -14.26 -18.93 23.23
CA LEU A 9 -13.50 -17.83 22.59
C LEU A 9 -13.09 -18.19 21.15
N ILE A 10 -14.02 -18.78 20.40
CA ILE A 10 -13.97 -18.65 18.94
C ILE A 10 -14.73 -17.37 18.61
N THR A 11 -14.09 -16.24 18.83
CA THR A 11 -14.51 -15.01 18.17
C THR A 11 -14.45 -15.27 16.68
N ARG A 12 -15.62 -15.29 16.03
CA ARG A 12 -15.77 -15.25 14.57
C ARG A 12 -14.81 -14.19 14.02
N GLU A 13 -13.63 -14.61 13.58
CA GLU A 13 -12.83 -13.80 12.69
C GLU A 13 -13.70 -13.52 11.48
N SER A 14 -14.20 -12.30 11.40
CA SER A 14 -14.85 -11.76 10.21
C SER A 14 -13.98 -12.12 9.03
N ASN A 15 -14.55 -12.81 8.04
CA ASN A 15 -13.89 -13.36 6.87
C ASN A 15 -12.89 -12.32 6.29
N PRO A 16 -11.57 -12.50 6.45
CA PRO A 16 -10.57 -11.48 6.09
C PRO A 16 -10.52 -11.22 4.58
N SER A 17 -11.11 -12.09 3.77
CA SER A 17 -11.23 -11.93 2.32
C SER A 17 -12.11 -10.76 1.87
N ALA A 18 -13.11 -10.36 2.64
CA ALA A 18 -14.03 -9.31 2.21
C ALA A 18 -13.43 -7.90 2.30
N THR A 19 -12.46 -7.70 3.19
CA THR A 19 -11.91 -6.37 3.52
C THR A 19 -10.70 -5.97 2.67
N ILE A 20 -10.06 -6.91 1.94
CA ILE A 20 -8.79 -6.70 1.24
C ILE A 20 -8.97 -6.70 -0.28
N ARG A 21 -10.16 -6.39 -0.77
CA ARG A 21 -10.43 -6.32 -2.20
C ARG A 21 -10.64 -4.88 -2.67
N ASN A 22 -9.75 -4.41 -3.52
CA ASN A 22 -9.96 -3.20 -4.31
C ASN A 22 -9.99 -3.58 -5.78
N ASN A 23 -11.16 -3.45 -6.43
CA ASN A 23 -11.36 -3.87 -7.83
C ASN A 23 -10.68 -2.94 -8.84
N LEU A 24 -10.14 -1.78 -8.41
CA LEU A 24 -9.42 -0.85 -9.26
C LEU A 24 -7.98 -1.30 -9.56
N ILE A 25 -7.46 -2.30 -8.84
CA ILE A 25 -6.09 -2.80 -8.99
C ILE A 25 -6.07 -4.34 -9.10
N PRO A 26 -4.96 -4.93 -9.60
CA PRO A 26 -4.84 -6.38 -9.68
C PRO A 26 -4.95 -7.07 -8.31
N LEU A 27 -5.60 -8.24 -8.27
CA LEU A 27 -5.80 -9.02 -7.04
C LEU A 27 -4.48 -9.35 -6.32
N LYS A 28 -3.39 -9.57 -7.07
CA LYS A 28 -2.06 -9.83 -6.50
C LYS A 28 -1.60 -8.74 -5.54
N ILE A 29 -2.01 -7.49 -5.75
CA ILE A 29 -1.69 -6.37 -4.85
C ILE A 29 -2.45 -6.51 -3.54
N GLY A 30 -3.74 -6.85 -3.59
CA GLY A 30 -4.53 -7.12 -2.38
C GLY A 30 -3.94 -8.27 -1.54
N ILE A 31 -3.53 -9.38 -2.20
CA ILE A 31 -2.86 -10.50 -1.54
C ILE A 31 -1.54 -10.04 -0.89
N PHE A 32 -0.76 -9.20 -1.58
CA PHE A 32 0.45 -8.63 -1.02
C PHE A 32 0.16 -7.78 0.24
N ILE A 33 -0.84 -6.89 0.18
CA ILE A 33 -1.25 -6.07 1.32
C ILE A 33 -1.71 -6.92 2.50
N TRP A 34 -2.45 -7.99 2.25
CA TRP A 34 -2.82 -8.95 3.30
C TRP A 34 -1.57 -9.55 3.98
N ARG A 35 -0.54 -9.92 3.21
CA ARG A 35 0.73 -10.40 3.76
C ARG A 35 1.46 -9.32 4.58
N VAL A 36 1.43 -8.08 4.12
CA VAL A 36 2.02 -6.92 4.84
C VAL A 36 1.35 -6.76 6.20
N LEU A 37 0.01 -6.69 6.24
CA LEU A 37 -0.75 -6.53 7.48
C LEU A 37 -0.57 -7.69 8.47
N ARG A 38 -0.29 -8.89 7.96
CA ARG A 38 0.02 -10.10 8.76
C ARG A 38 1.51 -10.27 9.05
N LYS A 39 2.36 -9.28 8.70
CA LYS A 39 3.83 -9.36 8.85
C LYS A 39 4.42 -10.62 8.20
N ARG A 40 3.89 -11.03 7.02
CA ARG A 40 4.28 -12.27 6.34
C ARG A 40 5.09 -12.03 5.05
N ILE A 41 5.59 -10.83 4.83
CA ILE A 41 6.57 -10.56 3.77
C ILE A 41 7.99 -10.87 4.28
N ALA A 42 8.89 -11.25 3.38
CA ALA A 42 10.23 -11.74 3.71
C ALA A 42 11.21 -10.56 3.99
N THR A 43 10.93 -9.74 5.02
CA THR A 43 11.90 -8.80 5.57
C THR A 43 12.96 -9.56 6.37
N LYS A 44 14.10 -8.95 6.63
CA LYS A 44 15.19 -9.62 7.37
C LYS A 44 14.76 -10.04 8.77
N GLU A 45 14.01 -9.20 9.49
CA GLU A 45 13.43 -9.55 10.79
C GLU A 45 12.50 -10.76 10.70
N GLU A 46 11.64 -10.82 9.67
CA GLU A 46 10.70 -11.94 9.50
C GLU A 46 11.39 -13.24 9.02
N LEU A 47 12.51 -13.14 8.32
CA LEU A 47 13.33 -14.28 7.91
C LEU A 47 14.08 -14.86 9.12
N ASP A 48 14.70 -14.01 9.93
CA ASP A 48 15.38 -14.36 11.18
C ASP A 48 14.41 -15.06 12.14
N ARG A 49 13.20 -14.50 12.33
CA ARG A 49 12.13 -15.11 13.14
C ARG A 49 11.72 -16.52 12.68
N ARG A 50 11.97 -16.85 11.41
CA ARG A 50 11.74 -18.18 10.82
C ARG A 50 12.95 -19.09 10.89
N GLY A 51 14.01 -18.69 11.59
CA GLY A 51 15.24 -19.46 11.74
C GLY A 51 16.17 -19.42 10.52
N ILE A 52 16.01 -18.44 9.63
CA ILE A 52 16.92 -18.23 8.49
C ILE A 52 18.05 -17.33 8.98
N ASP A 53 19.25 -17.89 9.05
CA ASP A 53 20.45 -17.16 9.43
C ASP A 53 20.83 -16.11 8.38
N LEU A 54 21.13 -14.89 8.82
CA LEU A 54 21.42 -13.74 7.97
C LEU A 54 22.65 -12.99 8.51
N ASP A 55 23.54 -12.59 7.63
CA ASP A 55 24.73 -11.81 7.97
C ASP A 55 24.41 -10.51 8.72
N THR A 56 23.26 -9.93 8.44
CA THR A 56 22.79 -8.67 9.07
C THR A 56 21.28 -8.53 8.99
N LEU A 57 20.69 -7.98 10.03
CA LEU A 57 19.25 -7.64 10.09
C LEU A 57 18.94 -6.22 9.59
N LEU A 58 19.98 -5.42 9.28
CA LEU A 58 19.79 -4.02 8.86
C LEU A 58 19.06 -3.90 7.53
N CYS A 59 18.25 -2.87 7.40
CA CYS A 59 17.52 -2.54 6.20
C CYS A 59 18.46 -2.34 5.00
N PRO A 60 18.29 -3.03 3.87
CA PRO A 60 19.20 -2.96 2.72
C PRO A 60 19.13 -1.61 1.99
N ILE A 61 18.20 -0.74 2.35
CA ILE A 61 18.04 0.58 1.72
C ILE A 61 18.74 1.68 2.52
N CYS A 62 18.46 1.81 3.83
CA CYS A 62 19.09 2.82 4.67
C CYS A 62 20.35 2.33 5.39
N ASN A 63 20.50 1.05 5.56
CA ASN A 63 21.60 0.36 6.25
C ASN A 63 21.83 0.84 7.71
N ASP A 64 20.75 1.27 8.37
CA ASP A 64 20.82 1.94 9.67
C ASP A 64 19.95 1.24 10.73
N VAL A 65 18.75 0.80 10.35
CA VAL A 65 17.74 0.24 11.26
C VAL A 65 17.40 -1.19 10.86
N VAL A 66 17.04 -2.04 11.84
CA VAL A 66 16.53 -3.41 11.61
C VAL A 66 15.35 -3.38 10.63
N GLU A 67 15.37 -4.26 9.64
CA GLU A 67 14.35 -4.32 8.61
C GLU A 67 13.10 -5.04 9.08
N SER A 68 12.24 -4.35 9.82
CA SER A 68 10.86 -4.78 10.08
C SER A 68 9.96 -4.51 8.87
N VAL A 69 8.75 -5.07 8.86
CA VAL A 69 7.75 -4.79 7.81
C VAL A 69 7.37 -3.31 7.77
N ASP A 70 7.12 -2.73 8.95
CA ASP A 70 6.78 -1.31 9.08
C ASP A 70 7.94 -0.41 8.62
N HIS A 71 9.18 -0.78 8.97
CA HIS A 71 10.35 -0.03 8.53
C HIS A 71 10.52 -0.10 7.01
N ALA A 72 10.51 -1.29 6.43
CA ALA A 72 10.76 -1.48 4.99
C ALA A 72 9.75 -0.75 4.10
N ILE A 73 8.47 -0.68 4.51
CA ILE A 73 7.39 -0.13 3.69
C ILE A 73 7.07 1.33 4.04
N TYR A 74 7.25 1.76 5.30
CA TYR A 74 6.73 3.03 5.76
C TYR A 74 7.74 3.94 6.45
N SER A 75 8.44 3.46 7.50
CA SER A 75 9.23 4.33 8.36
C SER A 75 10.69 4.52 7.93
N CYS A 76 11.22 3.73 6.98
CA CYS A 76 12.53 3.96 6.39
C CYS A 76 12.60 5.36 5.78
N LYS A 77 13.72 6.08 5.97
CA LYS A 77 13.86 7.45 5.44
C LYS A 77 13.60 7.52 3.92
N SER A 78 14.12 6.56 3.17
CA SER A 78 13.89 6.49 1.72
C SER A 78 12.45 6.13 1.35
N ALA A 79 11.74 5.34 2.17
CA ALA A 79 10.32 5.10 1.99
C ALA A 79 9.50 6.36 2.33
N LYS A 80 9.87 7.10 3.38
CA LYS A 80 9.24 8.39 3.75
C LYS A 80 9.35 9.43 2.64
N GLU A 81 10.45 9.47 1.90
CA GLU A 81 10.60 10.35 0.74
C GLU A 81 9.59 10.01 -0.36
N ILE A 82 9.37 8.72 -0.64
CA ILE A 82 8.35 8.28 -1.59
C ILE A 82 6.96 8.68 -1.09
N TRP A 83 6.63 8.39 0.17
CA TRP A 83 5.34 8.76 0.76
C TRP A 83 5.12 10.27 0.72
N SER A 84 6.14 11.08 1.03
CA SER A 84 6.06 12.54 0.92
C SER A 84 5.72 12.98 -0.50
N GLY A 85 6.37 12.41 -1.51
CA GLY A 85 6.07 12.68 -2.92
C GLY A 85 4.64 12.31 -3.32
N ILE A 86 4.13 11.16 -2.86
CA ILE A 86 2.76 10.69 -3.15
C ILE A 86 1.71 11.56 -2.44
N LEU A 87 1.95 11.92 -1.17
CA LEU A 87 1.05 12.80 -0.42
C LEU A 87 0.99 14.21 -1.04
N LYS A 88 2.15 14.77 -1.41
CA LYS A 88 2.22 16.05 -2.13
C LYS A 88 1.46 16.00 -3.46
N TRP A 89 1.66 14.94 -4.24
CA TRP A 89 0.95 14.74 -5.50
C TRP A 89 -0.57 14.66 -5.32
N TRP A 90 -1.04 13.99 -4.24
CA TRP A 90 -2.46 13.89 -3.90
C TRP A 90 -3.01 15.13 -3.19
N ASN A 91 -2.16 16.13 -2.92
CA ASN A 91 -2.49 17.34 -2.17
C ASN A 91 -3.02 17.04 -0.75
N LEU A 92 -2.29 16.20 -0.02
CA LEU A 92 -2.58 15.84 1.36
C LEU A 92 -1.47 16.35 2.30
N PRO A 93 -1.83 16.74 3.55
CA PRO A 93 -0.84 17.20 4.52
C PRO A 93 0.09 16.07 4.97
N LEU A 94 1.25 16.44 5.49
CA LEU A 94 2.23 15.54 6.11
C LEU A 94 2.30 15.80 7.63
N PRO A 95 2.41 14.74 8.46
CA PRO A 95 2.20 13.33 8.16
C PRO A 95 0.69 12.98 8.12
N LEU A 96 0.30 12.06 7.25
CA LEU A 96 -1.10 11.66 7.12
C LEU A 96 -1.54 10.62 8.15
N SER A 97 -0.63 9.75 8.58
CA SER A 97 -0.88 8.72 9.60
C SER A 97 0.38 8.44 10.42
N SER A 98 0.21 7.90 11.62
CA SER A 98 1.30 7.51 12.49
C SER A 98 1.80 6.09 12.21
N THR A 99 0.97 5.24 11.62
CA THR A 99 1.29 3.83 11.37
C THR A 99 1.04 3.40 9.93
N LEU A 100 1.77 2.35 9.49
CA LEU A 100 1.53 1.71 8.20
C LEU A 100 0.11 1.14 8.10
N GLU A 101 -0.42 0.59 9.17
CA GLU A 101 -1.76 0.01 9.20
C GLU A 101 -2.86 1.04 8.95
N GLU A 102 -2.77 2.20 9.60
CA GLU A 102 -3.67 3.33 9.36
C GLU A 102 -3.60 3.84 7.92
N MET A 103 -2.38 3.95 7.39
CA MET A 103 -2.17 4.32 5.99
C MET A 103 -2.83 3.32 5.04
N ILE A 104 -2.63 2.02 5.24
CA ILE A 104 -3.21 0.96 4.40
C ILE A 104 -4.74 0.95 4.50
N LYS A 105 -5.31 1.11 5.69
CA LYS A 105 -6.75 1.17 5.93
C LYS A 105 -7.39 2.46 5.41
N CYS A 106 -6.58 3.45 5.06
CA CYS A 106 -7.02 4.77 4.59
C CYS A 106 -8.00 5.46 5.55
N SER A 107 -7.87 5.17 6.85
CA SER A 107 -8.70 5.79 7.90
C SER A 107 -8.43 7.29 8.06
N CYS A 108 -7.28 7.74 7.56
CA CYS A 108 -6.79 9.11 7.65
C CYS A 108 -7.40 10.09 6.64
N ILE A 109 -8.18 9.61 5.64
CA ILE A 109 -8.84 10.51 4.68
C ILE A 109 -10.28 10.78 5.09
N ALA A 110 -10.52 12.00 5.55
CA ALA A 110 -11.85 12.52 5.81
C ALA A 110 -12.54 12.91 4.49
N THR A 111 -13.08 11.94 3.75
CA THR A 111 -13.93 12.21 2.58
C THR A 111 -15.20 11.38 2.58
N LYS A 112 -16.33 12.04 2.31
CA LYS A 112 -17.62 11.36 2.09
C LYS A 112 -17.71 10.67 0.73
N ASN A 113 -16.81 11.00 -0.21
CA ASN A 113 -16.80 10.42 -1.55
C ASN A 113 -16.14 9.04 -1.52
N SER A 114 -16.97 7.98 -1.59
CA SER A 114 -16.54 6.58 -1.56
C SER A 114 -15.59 6.22 -2.71
N ARG A 115 -15.80 6.80 -3.90
CA ARG A 115 -14.93 6.59 -5.06
C ARG A 115 -13.54 7.18 -4.83
N LYS A 116 -13.46 8.43 -4.33
CA LYS A 116 -12.19 9.07 -3.99
C LYS A 116 -11.42 8.25 -2.95
N LYS A 117 -12.10 7.74 -1.91
CA LYS A 117 -11.51 6.87 -0.90
C LYS A 117 -10.96 5.58 -1.52
N LYS A 118 -11.70 4.96 -2.44
CA LYS A 118 -11.30 3.72 -3.11
C LYS A 118 -10.11 3.92 -4.05
N VAL A 119 -10.05 5.03 -4.79
CA VAL A 119 -8.91 5.39 -5.64
C VAL A 119 -7.67 5.65 -4.79
N TRP A 120 -7.80 6.42 -3.71
CA TRP A 120 -6.70 6.64 -2.78
C TRP A 120 -6.17 5.33 -2.19
N GLN A 121 -7.06 4.46 -1.73
CA GLN A 121 -6.67 3.13 -1.24
C GLN A 121 -5.87 2.36 -2.30
N ALA A 122 -6.29 2.41 -3.56
CA ALA A 122 -5.56 1.77 -4.66
C ALA A 122 -4.14 2.34 -4.78
N ILE A 123 -3.97 3.68 -4.73
CA ILE A 123 -2.66 4.33 -4.78
C ILE A 123 -1.78 3.91 -3.60
N VAL A 124 -2.32 3.92 -2.38
CA VAL A 124 -1.59 3.48 -1.17
C VAL A 124 -1.08 2.05 -1.33
N TRP A 125 -1.93 1.15 -1.80
CA TRP A 125 -1.57 -0.26 -1.97
C TRP A 125 -0.53 -0.46 -3.08
N VAL A 126 -0.65 0.29 -4.17
CA VAL A 126 0.36 0.31 -5.25
C VAL A 126 1.69 0.84 -4.73
N THR A 127 1.67 1.89 -3.90
CA THR A 127 2.87 2.46 -3.27
C THR A 127 3.58 1.42 -2.41
N CYS A 128 2.88 0.75 -1.49
CA CYS A 128 3.45 -0.32 -0.68
C CYS A 128 4.08 -1.43 -1.55
N TYR A 129 3.36 -1.85 -2.60
CA TYR A 129 3.84 -2.91 -3.49
C TYR A 129 5.10 -2.50 -4.27
N LEU A 130 5.17 -1.28 -4.77
CA LEU A 130 6.32 -0.81 -5.55
C LEU A 130 7.53 -0.51 -4.67
N ILE A 131 7.34 -0.01 -3.44
CA ILE A 131 8.42 0.10 -2.45
C ILE A 131 9.02 -1.29 -2.21
N TRP A 132 8.21 -2.29 -1.93
CA TRP A 132 8.65 -3.67 -1.72
C TRP A 132 9.35 -4.27 -2.93
N LYS A 133 8.78 -4.08 -4.12
CA LYS A 133 9.40 -4.52 -5.39
C LYS A 133 10.78 -3.90 -5.60
N SER A 134 10.91 -2.60 -5.37
CA SER A 134 12.18 -1.88 -5.52
C SER A 134 13.21 -2.31 -4.48
N ARG A 135 12.77 -2.56 -3.22
CA ARG A 135 13.63 -3.17 -2.21
C ARG A 135 14.16 -4.53 -2.65
N ASN A 136 13.32 -5.39 -3.22
CA ASN A 136 13.75 -6.69 -3.72
C ASN A 136 14.71 -6.59 -4.91
N LEU A 137 14.50 -5.65 -5.83
CA LEU A 137 15.44 -5.36 -6.90
C LEU A 137 16.81 -4.94 -6.36
N LYS A 138 16.85 -4.11 -5.32
CA LYS A 138 18.10 -3.71 -4.65
C LYS A 138 18.82 -4.90 -4.02
N VAL A 139 18.10 -5.80 -3.35
CA VAL A 139 18.69 -6.97 -2.69
C VAL A 139 19.19 -8.01 -3.69
N PHE A 140 18.38 -8.37 -4.68
CA PHE A 140 18.67 -9.52 -5.55
C PHE A 140 19.37 -9.15 -6.86
N LYS A 141 19.19 -7.93 -7.36
CA LYS A 141 19.79 -7.47 -8.63
C LYS A 141 20.83 -6.38 -8.44
N LYS A 142 21.07 -5.93 -7.20
CA LYS A 142 21.93 -4.77 -6.88
C LYS A 142 21.55 -3.50 -7.65
N ASP A 143 20.31 -3.43 -8.11
CA ASP A 143 19.80 -2.29 -8.88
C ASP A 143 19.65 -1.04 -7.98
N GLY A 144 19.84 0.13 -8.57
CA GLY A 144 19.83 1.40 -7.82
C GLY A 144 18.44 1.71 -7.25
N TRP A 145 18.41 2.21 -6.00
CA TRP A 145 17.22 2.82 -5.43
C TRP A 145 17.12 4.28 -5.92
N ALA A 146 16.09 4.59 -6.70
CA ALA A 146 15.83 5.94 -7.18
C ALA A 146 14.39 6.35 -6.82
N THR A 147 14.24 7.21 -5.80
CA THR A 147 12.94 7.67 -5.27
C THR A 147 12.06 8.27 -6.36
N SER A 148 12.60 9.13 -7.22
CA SER A 148 11.84 9.76 -8.31
C SER A 148 11.30 8.74 -9.32
N LYS A 149 12.09 7.72 -9.68
CA LYS A 149 11.68 6.64 -10.58
C LYS A 149 10.54 5.84 -9.97
N ILE A 150 10.62 5.53 -8.67
CA ILE A 150 9.58 4.77 -7.96
C ILE A 150 8.28 5.58 -7.91
N ILE A 151 8.34 6.89 -7.61
CA ILE A 151 7.17 7.77 -7.61
C ILE A 151 6.52 7.79 -9.00
N SER A 152 7.30 7.96 -10.06
CA SER A 152 6.78 7.92 -11.43
C SER A 152 6.15 6.57 -11.78
N GLU A 153 6.76 5.45 -11.37
CA GLU A 153 6.19 4.10 -11.57
C GLU A 153 4.86 3.94 -10.82
N ILE A 154 4.73 4.50 -9.60
CA ILE A 154 3.47 4.50 -8.83
C ILE A 154 2.39 5.28 -9.59
N GLN A 155 2.70 6.46 -10.10
CA GLN A 155 1.76 7.28 -10.85
C GLN A 155 1.27 6.58 -12.12
N VAL A 156 2.20 6.01 -12.90
CA VAL A 156 1.89 5.27 -14.13
C VAL A 156 1.04 4.03 -13.83
N LYS A 157 1.49 3.17 -12.90
CA LYS A 157 0.80 1.91 -12.62
C LYS A 157 -0.58 2.13 -12.01
N SER A 158 -0.71 3.09 -11.10
CA SER A 158 -2.02 3.42 -10.55
C SER A 158 -2.97 3.97 -11.62
N PHE A 159 -2.49 4.84 -12.51
CA PHE A 159 -3.28 5.32 -13.64
C PHE A 159 -3.76 4.19 -14.55
N GLU A 160 -2.82 3.37 -15.06
CA GLU A 160 -3.13 2.26 -15.96
C GLU A 160 -4.18 1.31 -15.37
N TRP A 161 -3.97 0.90 -14.11
CA TRP A 161 -4.87 -0.08 -13.50
C TRP A 161 -6.23 0.50 -13.14
N ILE A 162 -6.27 1.73 -12.63
CA ILE A 162 -7.54 2.39 -12.28
C ILE A 162 -8.33 2.71 -13.56
N LYS A 163 -7.68 3.25 -14.59
CA LYS A 163 -8.33 3.56 -15.88
C LYS A 163 -8.94 2.31 -16.52
N ASN A 164 -8.15 1.22 -16.59
CA ASN A 164 -8.59 -0.01 -17.27
C ASN A 164 -9.65 -0.79 -16.49
N ARG A 165 -9.79 -0.54 -15.18
CA ARG A 165 -10.77 -1.22 -14.31
C ARG A 165 -11.92 -0.35 -13.86
N SER A 166 -11.85 0.94 -14.04
CA SER A 166 -12.98 1.83 -13.83
C SER A 166 -13.83 1.87 -15.10
N ARG A 167 -15.16 1.94 -14.95
CA ARG A 167 -16.07 2.12 -16.09
C ARG A 167 -15.91 3.49 -16.76
N ASN A 168 -15.02 4.34 -16.26
CA ASN A 168 -14.83 5.71 -16.74
C ASN A 168 -13.60 5.80 -17.66
N SER A 169 -13.84 5.77 -18.96
CA SER A 169 -12.83 5.90 -20.02
C SER A 169 -12.29 7.33 -20.19
N SER A 170 -12.89 8.33 -19.55
CA SER A 170 -12.56 9.76 -19.74
C SER A 170 -11.36 10.23 -18.93
N MET A 171 -10.68 9.36 -18.15
CA MET A 171 -9.53 9.73 -17.34
C MET A 171 -8.33 10.06 -18.23
N SER A 172 -7.88 11.32 -18.21
CA SER A 172 -6.72 11.82 -18.94
C SER A 172 -5.45 11.65 -18.10
N TRP A 173 -4.34 11.25 -18.73
CA TRP A 173 -3.03 11.17 -18.10
C TRP A 173 -2.55 12.53 -17.58
N HIS A 174 -2.74 13.59 -18.35
CA HIS A 174 -2.37 14.94 -17.93
C HIS A 174 -3.11 15.36 -16.64
N HIS A 175 -4.42 15.16 -16.57
CA HIS A 175 -5.22 15.44 -15.37
C HIS A 175 -4.81 14.55 -14.18
N TRP A 176 -4.46 13.28 -14.44
CA TRP A 176 -3.99 12.38 -13.40
C TRP A 176 -2.70 12.88 -12.75
N LEU A 177 -1.76 13.39 -13.54
CA LEU A 177 -0.50 13.92 -13.02
C LEU A 177 -0.67 15.24 -12.26
N THR A 178 -1.50 16.15 -12.76
CA THR A 178 -1.64 17.51 -12.21
C THR A 178 -2.68 17.61 -11.09
N SER A 179 -3.78 16.87 -11.21
CA SER A 179 -4.92 16.94 -10.27
C SER A 179 -5.62 15.60 -10.12
N PRO A 180 -4.96 14.60 -9.51
CA PRO A 180 -5.50 13.25 -9.38
C PRO A 180 -6.84 13.22 -8.62
N THR A 181 -7.03 14.14 -7.67
CA THR A 181 -8.26 14.26 -6.88
C THR A 181 -9.47 14.70 -7.72
N SER A 182 -9.26 15.56 -8.71
CA SER A 182 -10.30 16.02 -9.64
C SER A 182 -10.65 14.94 -10.67
N SER A 183 -9.67 14.14 -11.09
CA SER A 183 -9.89 12.99 -11.98
C SER A 183 -10.84 11.94 -11.38
N CYS A 184 -11.01 11.94 -10.07
CA CYS A 184 -11.95 11.05 -9.37
C CYS A 184 -13.39 11.58 -9.37
N ALA A 185 -13.60 12.88 -9.63
CA ALA A 185 -14.91 13.53 -9.60
C ALA A 185 -15.66 13.45 -10.95
N LEU A 186 -14.96 13.29 -12.06
CA LEU A 186 -15.50 13.33 -13.43
C LEU A 186 -16.33 12.09 -13.83
N GLY A 187 -16.89 11.34 -12.89
CA GLY A 187 -17.69 10.15 -13.16
C GLY A 187 -19.11 10.19 -12.62
N ALA A 188 -19.60 11.34 -12.21
CA ALA A 188 -20.98 11.53 -11.76
C ALA A 188 -21.78 12.33 -12.82
N SER A 189 -21.85 11.86 -14.05
CA SER A 189 -22.97 12.21 -14.90
C SER A 189 -24.15 11.34 -14.46
N PHE A 190 -25.10 11.97 -13.80
CA PHE A 190 -26.45 11.50 -13.61
C PHE A 190 -27.02 11.08 -14.96
N ASP A 191 -27.47 9.85 -15.04
CA ASP A 191 -28.44 9.42 -16.02
C ASP A 191 -29.81 9.58 -15.33
N PRO A 192 -30.64 10.58 -15.70
CA PRO A 192 -32.01 10.64 -15.26
C PRO A 192 -32.83 9.88 -16.30
N GLY A 193 -33.11 8.63 -16.02
CA GLY A 193 -34.07 7.81 -16.74
C GLY A 193 -34.92 7.07 -15.77
#